data_b2736162bd46590084c715d39765ee64
#
_entry.id   b2736162bd46590084c715d39765ee64
#
_cell.length_a   1.000
_cell.length_b   1.000
_cell.length_c   1.000
_cell.angle_alpha   90.00
_cell.angle_beta   90.00
_cell.angle_gamma   90.00
#
_symmetry.space_group_name_H-M   'P 1'
#
loop_
_entity.id
_entity.type
_entity.pdbx_description
1 polymer ?
#
loop_
_entity_poly.entity_id
_entity_poly.type
_entity_poly.pdbx_seq_one_letter_code
_entity_poly.pdbx_strand_id
1 'polypeptide(L)'
;MADAFDGTRLTQARRLAALTKKEVAERIGVSPAAVGQYEAGVTRPRPDLVPLLAEVLAVPAAFFLPGRPHGKLDGSMAHFRSLRSTRAYQRAKAVAFVEQVWELTYALEKRVRLPFVDLPGFAGGEVHSGSALPRDPMDAARALRAHWGLGTGPISHLVRHMESRGIVVVFPQADEDAVTVDAFSTASLPRPIVVLTPNRFDDVYRHRFTAAHELGHLVLHGDAAAGDSQQEREADSFAAEFLTPRDSILPGLPARADLRRLAELRRVWGVSVDSLLYRCREVGLLSDSAAGRAYQRLAALRGQPGFATEPVSGYPGEQPVLLAQAFEMAAAETGLTVPALARELAWPMARVRELIGLPAHRPQLRLVP
;
A
#
# COMPACT_ATOMS: atom_id res chain seq x y z
N MET A 1 31.49 6.04 -15.78
CA MET A 1 30.13 6.15 -15.19
C MET A 1 29.26 7.21 -15.87
N ALA A 2 29.78 8.36 -16.28
CA ALA A 2 28.94 9.38 -16.94
C ALA A 2 28.36 8.97 -18.29
N ASP A 3 29.02 8.05 -19.01
CA ASP A 3 28.55 7.56 -20.32
C ASP A 3 27.30 6.65 -20.23
N ALA A 4 26.91 6.20 -19.04
CA ALA A 4 25.81 5.29 -18.79
C ALA A 4 24.82 5.84 -17.74
N PHE A 5 24.49 7.14 -17.79
CA PHE A 5 23.58 7.77 -16.85
C PHE A 5 22.13 7.68 -17.32
N ASP A 6 21.24 7.22 -16.44
CA ASP A 6 19.78 7.12 -16.67
C ASP A 6 19.05 8.26 -15.94
N GLY A 7 18.56 9.24 -16.69
CA GLY A 7 17.80 10.38 -16.16
C GLY A 7 16.49 9.99 -15.48
N THR A 8 15.89 8.85 -15.86
CA THR A 8 14.65 8.37 -15.21
C THR A 8 14.94 7.93 -13.77
N ARG A 9 16.14 7.38 -13.51
CA ARG A 9 16.60 7.04 -12.16
C ARG A 9 16.88 8.28 -11.32
N LEU A 10 17.38 9.36 -11.94
CA LEU A 10 17.50 10.65 -11.25
C LEU A 10 16.12 11.17 -10.83
N THR A 11 15.14 11.11 -11.73
CA THR A 11 13.75 11.48 -11.41
C THR A 11 13.19 10.66 -10.25
N GLN A 12 13.39 9.33 -10.27
CA GLN A 12 12.94 8.43 -9.21
C GLN A 12 13.60 8.78 -7.86
N ALA A 13 14.93 8.92 -7.82
CA ALA A 13 15.66 9.25 -6.60
C ALA A 13 15.22 10.61 -6.01
N ARG A 14 15.08 11.63 -6.87
CA ARG A 14 14.61 12.94 -6.43
C ARG A 14 13.19 12.90 -5.84
N ARG A 15 12.28 12.15 -6.49
CA ARG A 15 10.91 11.98 -5.98
C ARG A 15 10.90 11.25 -4.63
N LEU A 16 11.71 10.20 -4.48
CA LEU A 16 11.86 9.49 -3.20
C LEU A 16 12.39 10.39 -2.09
N ALA A 17 13.35 11.26 -2.41
CA ALA A 17 13.89 12.27 -1.48
C ALA A 17 12.92 13.44 -1.23
N ALA A 18 11.74 13.46 -1.87
CA ALA A 18 10.76 14.55 -1.80
C ALA A 18 11.33 15.92 -2.19
N LEU A 19 12.39 15.98 -3.02
CA LEU A 19 13.04 17.21 -3.43
C LEU A 19 12.50 17.74 -4.76
N THR A 20 12.45 19.05 -4.90
CA THR A 20 12.20 19.73 -6.16
C THR A 20 13.48 19.77 -7.01
N LYS A 21 13.34 20.01 -8.32
CA LYS A 21 14.49 20.23 -9.21
C LYS A 21 15.36 21.41 -8.76
N LYS A 22 14.72 22.44 -8.20
CA LYS A 22 15.39 23.63 -7.68
C LYS A 22 16.29 23.28 -6.49
N GLU A 23 15.76 22.56 -5.51
CA GLU A 23 16.52 22.16 -4.32
C GLU A 23 17.70 21.24 -4.65
N VAL A 24 17.52 20.31 -5.59
CA VAL A 24 18.64 19.49 -6.08
C VAL A 24 19.69 20.35 -6.76
N ALA A 25 19.26 21.24 -7.66
CA ALA A 25 20.15 22.13 -8.41
C ALA A 25 21.00 23.03 -7.48
N GLU A 26 20.37 23.62 -6.46
CA GLU A 26 21.05 24.45 -5.45
C GLU A 26 22.11 23.65 -4.69
N ARG A 27 21.83 22.41 -4.31
CA ARG A 27 22.76 21.55 -3.54
C ARG A 27 23.96 21.06 -4.36
N ILE A 28 23.81 20.91 -5.69
CA ILE A 28 24.92 20.46 -6.55
C ILE A 28 25.54 21.57 -7.41
N GLY A 29 25.13 22.83 -7.22
CA GLY A 29 25.72 23.99 -7.89
C GLY A 29 25.42 24.10 -9.38
N VAL A 30 24.21 23.75 -9.82
CA VAL A 30 23.77 23.86 -11.22
C VAL A 30 22.42 24.61 -11.32
N SER A 31 21.95 24.87 -12.55
CA SER A 31 20.62 25.47 -12.72
C SER A 31 19.50 24.40 -12.60
N PRO A 32 18.27 24.77 -12.16
CA PRO A 32 17.12 23.87 -12.19
C PRO A 32 16.79 23.33 -13.60
N ALA A 33 17.10 24.11 -14.64
CA ALA A 33 16.95 23.69 -16.03
C ALA A 33 17.91 22.54 -16.38
N ALA A 34 19.16 22.59 -15.89
CA ALA A 34 20.14 21.51 -16.08
C ALA A 34 19.66 20.21 -15.44
N VAL A 35 19.11 20.24 -14.21
CA VAL A 35 18.52 19.05 -13.58
C VAL A 35 17.37 18.52 -14.43
N GLY A 36 16.53 19.40 -14.97
CA GLY A 36 15.44 19.01 -15.89
C GLY A 36 15.94 18.32 -17.16
N GLN A 37 17.05 18.80 -17.75
CA GLN A 37 17.67 18.20 -18.92
C GLN A 37 18.32 16.84 -18.60
N TYR A 38 18.92 16.69 -17.42
CA TYR A 38 19.45 15.39 -16.95
C TYR A 38 18.34 14.37 -16.76
N GLU A 39 17.23 14.74 -16.14
CA GLU A 39 16.06 13.87 -15.97
C GLU A 39 15.41 13.45 -17.30
N ALA A 40 15.36 14.38 -18.26
CA ALA A 40 14.83 14.11 -19.60
C ALA A 40 15.80 13.35 -20.52
N GLY A 41 17.05 13.12 -20.06
CA GLY A 41 18.09 12.49 -20.88
C GLY A 41 18.59 13.33 -22.05
N VAL A 42 18.26 14.65 -22.08
CA VAL A 42 18.72 15.58 -23.12
C VAL A 42 20.20 15.87 -22.97
N THR A 43 20.64 16.05 -21.74
CA THR A 43 22.07 16.17 -21.40
C THR A 43 22.42 15.23 -20.25
N ARG A 44 23.70 14.97 -20.07
CA ARG A 44 24.20 14.14 -18.97
C ARG A 44 24.92 15.02 -17.95
N PRO A 45 24.84 14.70 -16.63
CA PRO A 45 25.67 15.38 -15.65
C PRO A 45 27.14 15.08 -15.90
N ARG A 46 28.01 16.05 -15.62
CA ARG A 46 29.45 15.82 -15.64
C ARG A 46 29.83 14.74 -14.61
N PRO A 47 30.94 13.98 -14.83
CA PRO A 47 31.35 12.90 -13.93
C PRO A 47 31.50 13.32 -12.45
N ASP A 48 31.95 14.55 -12.19
CA ASP A 48 32.10 15.12 -10.86
C ASP A 48 30.79 15.40 -10.14
N LEU A 49 29.67 15.58 -10.87
CA LEU A 49 28.34 15.81 -10.29
C LEU A 49 27.63 14.52 -9.87
N VAL A 50 27.99 13.35 -10.43
CA VAL A 50 27.33 12.07 -10.11
C VAL A 50 27.48 11.70 -8.63
N PRO A 51 28.66 11.78 -8.01
CA PRO A 51 28.81 11.57 -6.56
C PRO A 51 27.98 12.56 -5.72
N LEU A 52 27.93 13.84 -6.12
CA LEU A 52 27.13 14.85 -5.40
C LEU A 52 25.63 14.57 -5.48
N LEU A 53 25.15 14.16 -6.66
CA LEU A 53 23.77 13.70 -6.82
C LEU A 53 23.47 12.48 -5.92
N ALA A 54 24.39 11.53 -5.84
CA ALA A 54 24.27 10.34 -5.01
C ALA A 54 24.16 10.70 -3.52
N GLU A 55 25.00 11.62 -3.07
CA GLU A 55 25.00 12.12 -1.68
C GLU A 55 23.70 12.89 -1.36
N VAL A 56 23.33 13.86 -2.20
CA VAL A 56 22.13 14.70 -2.00
C VAL A 56 20.86 13.87 -1.98
N LEU A 57 20.78 12.78 -2.77
CA LEU A 57 19.62 11.93 -2.92
C LEU A 57 19.68 10.65 -2.05
N ALA A 58 20.72 10.52 -1.23
CA ALA A 58 20.95 9.39 -0.33
C ALA A 58 20.88 8.01 -1.04
N VAL A 59 21.43 7.91 -2.25
CA VAL A 59 21.50 6.68 -3.04
C VAL A 59 22.94 6.39 -3.47
N PRO A 60 23.33 5.13 -3.71
CA PRO A 60 24.63 4.83 -4.32
C PRO A 60 24.73 5.45 -5.73
N ALA A 61 25.92 5.87 -6.16
CA ALA A 61 26.13 6.40 -7.51
C ALA A 61 25.71 5.40 -8.61
N ALA A 62 25.81 4.09 -8.34
CA ALA A 62 25.32 3.03 -9.21
C ALA A 62 23.81 3.05 -9.41
N PHE A 63 23.04 3.75 -8.57
CA PHE A 63 21.59 3.91 -8.72
C PHE A 63 21.23 4.55 -10.07
N PHE A 64 22.05 5.44 -10.57
CA PHE A 64 21.82 6.15 -11.83
C PHE A 64 22.24 5.37 -13.07
N LEU A 65 22.75 4.14 -12.93
CA LEU A 65 23.11 3.31 -14.08
C LEU A 65 21.87 2.69 -14.73
N PRO A 66 21.83 2.60 -16.07
CA PRO A 66 20.78 1.90 -16.80
C PRO A 66 20.88 0.37 -16.61
N GLY A 67 19.89 -0.35 -17.13
CA GLY A 67 19.89 -1.83 -17.22
C GLY A 67 19.07 -2.52 -16.13
N ARG A 68 18.65 -1.83 -15.06
CA ARG A 68 17.68 -2.38 -14.12
C ARG A 68 16.26 -2.15 -14.67
N PRO A 69 15.35 -3.13 -14.54
CA PRO A 69 13.97 -2.93 -14.93
C PRO A 69 13.37 -1.74 -14.16
N HIS A 70 12.55 -0.96 -14.84
CA HIS A 70 11.88 0.20 -14.29
C HIS A 70 10.39 0.11 -14.60
N GLY A 71 9.59 -0.17 -13.59
CA GLY A 71 8.13 -0.07 -13.70
C GLY A 71 7.74 1.41 -13.67
N LYS A 72 7.55 2.02 -14.84
CA LYS A 72 7.03 3.39 -14.90
C LYS A 72 5.55 3.38 -14.57
N LEU A 73 5.19 4.09 -13.52
CA LEU A 73 3.81 4.38 -13.20
C LEU A 73 3.45 5.79 -13.68
N ASP A 74 2.35 5.88 -14.44
CA ASP A 74 1.71 7.16 -14.63
C ASP A 74 0.99 7.54 -13.33
N GLY A 75 1.41 8.63 -12.70
CA GLY A 75 0.82 9.10 -11.44
C GLY A 75 -0.66 9.49 -11.55
N SER A 76 -1.22 9.58 -12.77
CA SER A 76 -2.65 9.78 -13.00
C SER A 76 -3.46 8.48 -12.87
N MET A 77 -2.80 7.32 -12.99
CA MET A 77 -3.42 5.98 -13.02
C MET A 77 -3.44 5.28 -11.66
N ALA A 78 -2.79 5.81 -10.65
CA ALA A 78 -2.85 5.23 -9.31
C ALA A 78 -4.08 5.76 -8.55
N HIS A 79 -4.83 4.87 -7.90
CA HIS A 79 -5.99 5.23 -7.09
C HIS A 79 -5.54 5.86 -5.78
N PHE A 80 -5.42 7.17 -5.78
CA PHE A 80 -4.94 7.96 -4.65
C PHE A 80 -6.12 8.69 -3.97
N ARG A 81 -6.94 7.99 -3.18
CA ARG A 81 -8.06 8.60 -2.44
C ARG A 81 -7.62 9.77 -1.58
N SER A 82 -6.58 9.58 -0.79
CA SER A 82 -6.09 10.60 0.14
C SER A 82 -5.35 11.73 -0.57
N LEU A 83 -5.08 11.61 -1.89
CA LEU A 83 -4.16 12.49 -2.59
C LEU A 83 -4.80 13.71 -3.24
N ARG A 84 -6.13 13.88 -3.21
CA ARG A 84 -6.74 15.17 -3.61
C ARG A 84 -6.31 16.32 -2.71
N SER A 85 -6.11 16.06 -1.42
CA SER A 85 -5.54 17.01 -0.45
C SER A 85 -4.03 16.93 -0.33
N THR A 86 -3.37 15.96 -1.00
CA THR A 86 -1.94 15.70 -0.89
C THR A 86 -1.16 16.57 -1.86
N ARG A 87 -0.06 17.14 -1.42
CA ARG A 87 0.80 17.97 -2.26
C ARG A 87 1.42 17.16 -3.41
N ALA A 88 1.68 17.80 -4.55
CA ALA A 88 2.19 17.13 -5.75
C ALA A 88 3.49 16.32 -5.50
N TYR A 89 4.39 16.82 -4.64
CA TYR A 89 5.63 16.11 -4.32
C TYR A 89 5.37 14.82 -3.52
N GLN A 90 4.37 14.80 -2.65
CA GLN A 90 4.01 13.60 -1.87
C GLN A 90 3.43 12.51 -2.77
N ARG A 91 2.60 12.89 -3.75
CA ARG A 91 2.15 11.96 -4.80
C ARG A 91 3.31 11.39 -5.59
N ALA A 92 4.24 12.25 -6.00
CA ALA A 92 5.42 11.83 -6.73
C ALA A 92 6.31 10.88 -5.91
N LYS A 93 6.45 11.11 -4.59
CA LYS A 93 7.15 10.22 -3.65
C LYS A 93 6.45 8.86 -3.57
N ALA A 94 5.12 8.84 -3.43
CA ALA A 94 4.33 7.61 -3.34
C ALA A 94 4.45 6.76 -4.63
N VAL A 95 4.38 7.39 -5.80
CA VAL A 95 4.61 6.71 -7.09
C VAL A 95 6.02 6.10 -7.15
N ALA A 96 7.05 6.87 -6.84
CA ALA A 96 8.43 6.38 -6.85
C ALA A 96 8.67 5.26 -5.81
N PHE A 97 7.95 5.28 -4.70
CA PHE A 97 7.96 4.22 -3.70
C PHE A 97 7.41 2.90 -4.30
N VAL A 98 6.26 2.93 -4.97
CA VAL A 98 5.69 1.73 -5.61
C VAL A 98 6.57 1.20 -6.74
N GLU A 99 7.19 2.09 -7.52
CA GLU A 99 8.18 1.69 -8.52
C GLU A 99 9.33 0.88 -7.89
N GLN A 100 9.80 1.27 -6.68
CA GLN A 100 10.79 0.47 -5.94
C GLN A 100 10.21 -0.86 -5.42
N VAL A 101 8.99 -0.85 -4.89
CA VAL A 101 8.34 -2.10 -4.44
C VAL A 101 8.27 -3.09 -5.59
N TRP A 102 7.88 -2.64 -6.77
CA TRP A 102 7.86 -3.47 -7.97
C TRP A 102 9.26 -3.98 -8.36
N GLU A 103 10.28 -3.11 -8.34
CA GLU A 103 11.66 -3.48 -8.68
C GLU A 103 12.20 -4.56 -7.73
N LEU A 104 11.91 -4.43 -6.42
CA LEU A 104 12.25 -5.46 -5.43
C LEU A 104 11.51 -6.76 -5.69
N THR A 105 10.20 -6.70 -5.91
CA THR A 105 9.37 -7.87 -6.22
C THR A 105 9.92 -8.61 -7.43
N TYR A 106 10.21 -7.90 -8.51
CA TYR A 106 10.82 -8.47 -9.71
C TYR A 106 12.17 -9.12 -9.45
N ALA A 107 13.03 -8.51 -8.62
CA ALA A 107 14.32 -9.10 -8.26
C ALA A 107 14.16 -10.40 -7.45
N LEU A 108 13.15 -10.50 -6.61
CA LEU A 108 12.84 -11.72 -5.86
C LEU A 108 12.22 -12.80 -6.76
N GLU A 109 11.35 -12.44 -7.69
CA GLU A 109 10.70 -13.35 -8.64
C GLU A 109 11.70 -14.07 -9.58
N LYS A 110 12.88 -13.52 -9.78
CA LYS A 110 13.98 -14.24 -10.49
C LYS A 110 14.46 -15.48 -9.72
N ARG A 111 14.17 -15.60 -8.43
CA ARG A 111 14.71 -16.64 -7.52
C ARG A 111 13.64 -17.52 -6.92
N VAL A 112 12.48 -16.94 -6.64
CA VAL A 112 11.36 -17.63 -5.97
C VAL A 112 10.07 -17.38 -6.75
N ARG A 113 9.20 -18.37 -6.76
CA ARG A 113 7.88 -18.23 -7.35
C ARG A 113 6.92 -17.63 -6.32
N LEU A 114 6.48 -16.40 -6.58
CA LEU A 114 5.41 -15.79 -5.80
C LEU A 114 4.04 -16.39 -6.18
N PRO A 115 3.01 -16.26 -5.31
CA PRO A 115 1.65 -16.68 -5.64
C PRO A 115 1.18 -16.04 -6.95
N PHE A 116 0.45 -16.78 -7.77
CA PHE A 116 -0.18 -16.22 -8.98
C PHE A 116 -1.17 -15.13 -8.61
N VAL A 117 -1.32 -14.14 -9.50
CA VAL A 117 -2.33 -13.11 -9.32
C VAL A 117 -3.69 -13.70 -9.62
N ASP A 118 -4.47 -13.97 -8.56
CA ASP A 118 -5.82 -14.49 -8.61
C ASP A 118 -6.81 -13.35 -8.29
N LEU A 119 -6.89 -12.40 -9.21
CA LEU A 119 -7.77 -11.22 -9.12
C LEU A 119 -8.54 -11.09 -10.42
N PRO A 120 -9.86 -11.45 -10.45
CA PRO A 120 -10.67 -11.37 -11.66
C PRO A 120 -10.70 -9.94 -12.24
N GLY A 121 -10.48 -9.82 -13.55
CA GLY A 121 -10.42 -8.53 -14.24
C GLY A 121 -9.06 -7.83 -14.22
N PHE A 122 -8.06 -8.38 -13.53
CA PHE A 122 -6.71 -7.83 -13.55
C PHE A 122 -6.01 -8.12 -14.88
N ALA A 123 -5.62 -7.07 -15.60
CA ALA A 123 -5.06 -7.19 -16.95
C ALA A 123 -3.57 -7.60 -16.98
N GLY A 124 -2.83 -7.39 -15.89
CA GLY A 124 -1.39 -7.69 -15.79
C GLY A 124 -1.06 -9.13 -15.40
N GLY A 125 -2.05 -9.96 -15.01
CA GLY A 125 -1.87 -11.35 -14.61
C GLY A 125 -1.81 -12.30 -15.80
N GLU A 126 -1.15 -13.44 -15.64
CA GLU A 126 -1.36 -14.57 -16.54
C GLU A 126 -2.83 -14.96 -16.42
N VAL A 127 -3.56 -14.73 -17.52
CA VAL A 127 -5.01 -14.85 -17.58
C VAL A 127 -5.45 -16.25 -17.19
N HIS A 128 -5.83 -16.44 -15.96
CA HIS A 128 -6.80 -17.46 -15.62
C HIS A 128 -8.15 -16.75 -15.62
N SER A 129 -8.78 -16.79 -16.77
CA SER A 129 -10.06 -16.19 -17.12
C SER A 129 -11.18 -16.64 -16.19
N GLY A 130 -11.26 -16.02 -15.02
CA GLY A 130 -12.53 -15.85 -14.37
C GLY A 130 -13.31 -14.79 -15.15
N SER A 131 -14.60 -14.99 -15.35
CA SER A 131 -15.48 -13.96 -15.90
C SER A 131 -15.26 -12.65 -15.16
N ALA A 132 -15.31 -11.52 -15.88
CA ALA A 132 -15.24 -10.21 -15.24
C ALA A 132 -16.26 -10.13 -14.10
N LEU A 133 -15.86 -9.54 -12.98
CA LEU A 133 -16.77 -9.38 -11.84
C LEU A 133 -17.94 -8.44 -12.21
N PRO A 134 -19.08 -8.55 -11.53
CA PRO A 134 -20.17 -7.61 -11.68
C PRO A 134 -19.71 -6.16 -11.50
N ARG A 135 -20.37 -5.22 -12.17
CA ARG A 135 -20.06 -3.78 -12.02
C ARG A 135 -20.63 -3.19 -10.72
N ASP A 136 -21.70 -3.78 -10.19
CA ASP A 136 -22.24 -3.36 -8.89
C ASP A 136 -21.24 -3.70 -7.80
N PRO A 137 -20.86 -2.77 -6.92
CA PRO A 137 -19.83 -2.98 -5.92
C PRO A 137 -20.14 -4.09 -4.92
N MET A 138 -21.41 -4.22 -4.52
CA MET A 138 -21.84 -5.25 -3.56
C MET A 138 -21.82 -6.63 -4.21
N ASP A 139 -22.29 -6.73 -5.45
CA ASP A 139 -22.26 -7.99 -6.20
C ASP A 139 -20.84 -8.40 -6.55
N ALA A 140 -19.96 -7.45 -6.88
CA ALA A 140 -18.53 -7.68 -7.06
C ALA A 140 -17.88 -8.25 -5.80
N ALA A 141 -18.19 -7.67 -4.63
CA ALA A 141 -17.68 -8.13 -3.34
C ALA A 141 -18.13 -9.57 -3.04
N ARG A 142 -19.41 -9.88 -3.28
CA ARG A 142 -19.95 -11.25 -3.11
C ARG A 142 -19.30 -12.24 -4.08
N ALA A 143 -19.18 -11.86 -5.33
CA ALA A 143 -18.55 -12.68 -6.35
C ALA A 143 -17.07 -12.95 -6.05
N LEU A 144 -16.31 -11.94 -5.59
CA LEU A 144 -14.93 -12.12 -5.19
C LEU A 144 -14.79 -13.02 -3.95
N ARG A 145 -15.68 -12.87 -2.95
CA ARG A 145 -15.72 -13.79 -1.80
C ARG A 145 -15.97 -15.24 -2.23
N ALA A 146 -16.91 -15.45 -3.14
CA ALA A 146 -17.20 -16.78 -3.69
C ALA A 146 -16.00 -17.34 -4.47
N HIS A 147 -15.37 -16.52 -5.32
CA HIS A 147 -14.18 -16.89 -6.08
C HIS A 147 -13.00 -17.28 -5.17
N TRP A 148 -12.78 -16.52 -4.08
CA TRP A 148 -11.71 -16.81 -3.12
C TRP A 148 -12.08 -17.88 -2.07
N GLY A 149 -13.30 -18.41 -2.09
CA GLY A 149 -13.77 -19.43 -1.15
C GLY A 149 -13.89 -18.94 0.30
N LEU A 150 -14.14 -17.63 0.53
CA LEU A 150 -14.18 -17.03 1.85
C LEU A 150 -15.49 -17.25 2.61
N GLY A 151 -16.50 -17.84 1.95
CA GLY A 151 -17.83 -17.99 2.52
C GLY A 151 -18.51 -16.65 2.81
N THR A 152 -19.53 -16.65 3.67
CA THR A 152 -20.33 -15.46 4.00
C THR A 152 -20.09 -14.94 5.42
N GLY A 153 -19.27 -15.62 6.22
CA GLY A 153 -18.91 -15.24 7.59
C GLY A 153 -17.78 -14.21 7.67
N PRO A 154 -17.30 -13.94 8.88
CA PRO A 154 -16.14 -13.07 9.10
C PRO A 154 -14.89 -13.55 8.37
N ILE A 155 -14.13 -12.64 7.78
CA ILE A 155 -12.82 -12.92 7.18
C ILE A 155 -11.74 -12.77 8.24
N SER A 156 -10.96 -13.82 8.48
CA SER A 156 -9.72 -13.74 9.25
C SER A 156 -8.56 -13.35 8.34
N HIS A 157 -7.61 -12.54 8.83
CA HIS A 157 -6.34 -12.30 8.16
C HIS A 157 -6.45 -11.77 6.72
N LEU A 158 -7.15 -10.64 6.54
CA LEU A 158 -7.43 -10.07 5.20
C LEU A 158 -6.15 -9.84 4.38
N VAL A 159 -5.13 -9.20 4.96
CA VAL A 159 -3.86 -8.93 4.25
C VAL A 159 -3.22 -10.25 3.80
N ARG A 160 -3.26 -11.29 4.63
CA ARG A 160 -2.74 -12.61 4.26
C ARG A 160 -3.52 -13.23 3.09
N HIS A 161 -4.85 -13.06 3.04
CA HIS A 161 -5.65 -13.51 1.89
C HIS A 161 -5.26 -12.76 0.62
N MET A 162 -5.05 -11.44 0.68
CA MET A 162 -4.60 -10.65 -0.47
C MET A 162 -3.23 -11.13 -0.97
N GLU A 163 -2.25 -11.31 -0.08
CA GLU A 163 -0.92 -11.78 -0.44
C GLU A 163 -0.93 -13.20 -1.03
N SER A 164 -1.76 -14.10 -0.49
CA SER A 164 -1.90 -15.47 -1.02
C SER A 164 -2.53 -15.51 -2.41
N ARG A 165 -3.16 -14.41 -2.86
CA ARG A 165 -3.71 -14.20 -4.19
C ARG A 165 -2.80 -13.34 -5.09
N GLY A 166 -1.53 -13.22 -4.73
CA GLY A 166 -0.52 -12.54 -5.54
C GLY A 166 -0.54 -11.01 -5.51
N ILE A 167 -1.32 -10.41 -4.62
CA ILE A 167 -1.32 -8.96 -4.38
C ILE A 167 -0.14 -8.65 -3.45
N VAL A 168 0.73 -7.73 -3.85
CA VAL A 168 1.83 -7.27 -2.99
C VAL A 168 1.32 -6.19 -2.06
N VAL A 169 1.33 -6.45 -0.75
CA VAL A 169 0.97 -5.46 0.26
C VAL A 169 2.23 -4.96 0.96
N VAL A 170 2.35 -3.65 1.16
CA VAL A 170 3.51 -3.05 1.83
C VAL A 170 3.10 -1.94 2.79
N PHE A 171 3.87 -1.79 3.85
CA PHE A 171 3.80 -0.65 4.77
C PHE A 171 5.00 0.25 4.50
N PRO A 172 4.81 1.52 4.12
CA PRO A 172 5.91 2.47 4.12
C PRO A 172 6.34 2.74 5.57
N GLN A 173 7.62 3.01 5.78
CA GLN A 173 8.06 3.47 7.10
C GLN A 173 7.37 4.79 7.48
N ALA A 174 7.18 4.96 8.79
CA ALA A 174 6.70 6.20 9.37
C ALA A 174 7.76 7.30 9.19
N ASP A 175 7.71 7.95 8.05
CA ASP A 175 8.39 9.21 7.80
C ASP A 175 7.39 10.32 8.11
N GLU A 176 7.80 11.42 8.73
CA GLU A 176 6.89 12.52 9.09
C GLU A 176 6.09 13.01 7.88
N ASP A 177 6.68 12.93 6.67
CA ASP A 177 6.03 13.25 5.40
C ASP A 177 5.12 12.14 4.85
N ALA A 178 5.28 10.89 5.24
CA ALA A 178 4.45 9.76 4.79
C ALA A 178 3.07 9.71 5.47
N VAL A 179 2.91 10.44 6.58
CA VAL A 179 1.67 10.49 7.38
C VAL A 179 0.46 11.03 6.62
N THR A 180 0.66 11.64 5.45
CA THR A 180 -0.43 12.27 4.67
C THR A 180 -1.13 11.34 3.69
N VAL A 181 -0.58 10.15 3.41
CA VAL A 181 -1.18 9.16 2.51
C VAL A 181 -1.67 7.97 3.32
N ASP A 182 -2.98 7.81 3.48
CA ASP A 182 -3.58 6.72 4.27
C ASP A 182 -3.37 5.35 3.59
N ALA A 183 -3.65 5.26 2.30
CA ALA A 183 -3.46 4.08 1.49
C ALA A 183 -3.59 4.42 0.01
N PHE A 184 -3.10 3.55 -0.85
CA PHE A 184 -3.39 3.56 -2.28
C PHE A 184 -3.03 2.23 -2.92
N SER A 185 -3.61 1.98 -4.09
CA SER A 185 -3.37 0.77 -4.87
C SER A 185 -3.09 1.10 -6.34
N THR A 186 -2.47 0.16 -7.04
CA THR A 186 -2.27 0.22 -8.48
C THR A 186 -2.37 -1.16 -9.12
N ALA A 187 -3.07 -1.19 -10.26
CA ALA A 187 -3.17 -2.35 -11.14
C ALA A 187 -2.29 -2.20 -12.41
N SER A 188 -1.61 -1.06 -12.57
CA SER A 188 -0.86 -0.72 -13.80
C SER A 188 0.52 -1.40 -13.90
N LEU A 189 0.86 -2.28 -12.97
CA LEU A 189 2.10 -3.08 -12.96
C LEU A 189 1.77 -4.55 -13.19
N PRO A 190 2.76 -5.39 -13.54
CA PRO A 190 2.56 -6.83 -13.72
C PRO A 190 1.96 -7.55 -12.51
N ARG A 191 2.06 -6.97 -11.31
CA ARG A 191 1.35 -7.39 -10.10
C ARG A 191 0.63 -6.20 -9.47
N PRO A 192 -0.58 -6.41 -8.90
CA PRO A 192 -1.23 -5.38 -8.12
C PRO A 192 -0.44 -5.11 -6.84
N ILE A 193 -0.26 -3.84 -6.52
CA ILE A 193 0.43 -3.40 -5.30
C ILE A 193 -0.53 -2.55 -4.48
N VAL A 194 -0.60 -2.83 -3.20
CA VAL A 194 -1.38 -2.07 -2.21
C VAL A 194 -0.42 -1.52 -1.16
N VAL A 195 -0.42 -0.22 -0.97
CA VAL A 195 0.33 0.47 0.06
C VAL A 195 -0.65 0.86 1.17
N LEU A 196 -0.38 0.44 2.39
CA LEU A 196 -1.18 0.74 3.57
C LEU A 196 -0.33 1.45 4.61
N THR A 197 -0.85 2.51 5.22
CA THR A 197 -0.14 3.28 6.25
C THR A 197 -0.85 3.13 7.60
N PRO A 198 -0.57 2.08 8.40
CA PRO A 198 -1.26 1.85 9.67
C PRO A 198 -0.93 2.92 10.72
N ASN A 199 0.23 3.56 10.61
CA ASN A 199 0.79 4.43 11.64
C ASN A 199 -0.04 5.68 11.95
N ARG A 200 -0.93 6.10 11.03
CA ARG A 200 -1.74 7.31 11.27
C ARG A 200 -2.80 7.11 12.34
N PHE A 201 -3.37 5.92 12.45
CA PHE A 201 -4.45 5.62 13.39
C PHE A 201 -4.28 4.28 14.09
N ASP A 202 -3.21 3.56 13.83
CA ASP A 202 -2.85 2.23 14.38
C ASP A 202 -4.03 1.44 14.98
N ASP A 203 -5.09 1.30 14.19
CA ASP A 203 -6.31 0.56 14.54
C ASP A 203 -6.58 -0.51 13.48
N VAL A 204 -6.47 -1.78 13.87
CA VAL A 204 -6.63 -2.92 12.97
C VAL A 204 -7.97 -2.92 12.23
N TYR A 205 -9.05 -2.47 12.87
CA TYR A 205 -10.38 -2.48 12.25
C TYR A 205 -10.49 -1.46 11.12
N ARG A 206 -9.87 -0.28 11.31
CA ARG A 206 -9.77 0.72 10.25
C ARG A 206 -8.82 0.25 9.15
N HIS A 207 -7.68 -0.33 9.53
CA HIS A 207 -6.70 -0.88 8.62
C HIS A 207 -7.33 -1.94 7.69
N ARG A 208 -8.10 -2.87 8.23
CA ARG A 208 -8.83 -3.88 7.44
C ARG A 208 -9.83 -3.27 6.47
N PHE A 209 -10.59 -2.26 6.92
CA PHE A 209 -11.50 -1.55 6.02
C PHE A 209 -10.76 -0.85 4.89
N THR A 210 -9.64 -0.20 5.20
CA THR A 210 -8.77 0.44 4.21
C THR A 210 -8.20 -0.59 3.22
N ALA A 211 -7.73 -1.74 3.69
CA ALA A 211 -7.25 -2.81 2.80
C ALA A 211 -8.35 -3.36 1.87
N ALA A 212 -9.57 -3.54 2.39
CA ALA A 212 -10.72 -3.97 1.58
C ALA A 212 -11.17 -2.87 0.59
N HIS A 213 -11.05 -1.60 0.94
CA HIS A 213 -11.32 -0.46 0.08
C HIS A 213 -10.33 -0.42 -1.11
N GLU A 214 -9.03 -0.58 -0.84
CA GLU A 214 -8.02 -0.66 -1.89
C GLU A 214 -8.21 -1.88 -2.79
N LEU A 215 -8.63 -3.01 -2.22
CA LEU A 215 -9.03 -4.18 -3.00
C LEU A 215 -10.22 -3.86 -3.90
N GLY A 216 -11.20 -3.07 -3.42
CA GLY A 216 -12.32 -2.58 -4.21
C GLY A 216 -11.86 -1.76 -5.42
N HIS A 217 -10.89 -0.87 -5.26
CA HIS A 217 -10.30 -0.13 -6.38
C HIS A 217 -9.64 -1.05 -7.41
N LEU A 218 -8.87 -2.03 -6.97
CA LEU A 218 -8.24 -3.00 -7.87
C LEU A 218 -9.25 -3.79 -8.69
N VAL A 219 -10.40 -4.13 -8.09
CA VAL A 219 -11.43 -4.97 -8.70
C VAL A 219 -12.36 -4.19 -9.63
N LEU A 220 -12.79 -2.98 -9.20
CA LEU A 220 -13.86 -2.25 -9.88
C LEU A 220 -13.31 -1.23 -10.89
N HIS A 221 -12.16 -0.64 -10.60
CA HIS A 221 -11.69 0.54 -11.30
C HIS A 221 -10.45 0.29 -12.17
N GLY A 222 -9.68 -0.79 -11.87
CA GLY A 222 -8.51 -1.19 -12.65
C GLY A 222 -7.59 -0.02 -12.95
N ASP A 223 -7.44 0.32 -14.22
CA ASP A 223 -6.59 1.41 -14.72
C ASP A 223 -7.36 2.72 -14.97
N ALA A 224 -8.59 2.86 -14.45
CA ALA A 224 -9.36 4.10 -14.62
C ALA A 224 -8.67 5.27 -13.90
N ALA A 225 -8.77 6.47 -14.50
CA ALA A 225 -8.23 7.68 -13.90
C ALA A 225 -8.77 7.90 -12.48
N ALA A 226 -7.88 8.03 -11.53
CA ALA A 226 -8.23 8.13 -10.11
C ALA A 226 -8.89 9.45 -9.74
N GLY A 227 -9.69 9.41 -8.68
CA GLY A 227 -10.17 10.63 -8.01
C GLY A 227 -11.61 11.02 -8.30
N ASP A 228 -12.41 10.14 -8.89
CA ASP A 228 -13.86 10.34 -8.96
C ASP A 228 -14.49 10.00 -7.59
N SER A 229 -15.36 10.90 -7.10
CA SER A 229 -16.12 10.69 -5.86
C SER A 229 -17.07 9.49 -5.94
N GLN A 230 -17.45 9.07 -7.13
CA GLN A 230 -18.25 7.87 -7.34
C GLN A 230 -17.40 6.62 -7.11
N GLN A 231 -16.19 6.55 -7.67
CA GLN A 231 -15.25 5.43 -7.44
C GLN A 231 -14.97 5.21 -5.94
N GLU A 232 -14.83 6.31 -5.20
CA GLU A 232 -14.64 6.24 -3.74
C GLU A 232 -15.84 5.61 -3.02
N ARG A 233 -17.07 6.03 -3.39
CA ARG A 233 -18.29 5.44 -2.84
C ARG A 233 -18.45 3.98 -3.22
N GLU A 234 -18.09 3.61 -4.44
CA GLU A 234 -18.10 2.24 -4.94
C GLU A 234 -17.11 1.36 -4.17
N ALA A 235 -15.88 1.84 -3.95
CA ALA A 235 -14.88 1.14 -3.16
C ALA A 235 -15.30 1.01 -1.68
N ASP A 236 -15.92 2.04 -1.09
CA ASP A 236 -16.47 1.98 0.26
C ASP A 236 -17.63 0.95 0.36
N SER A 237 -18.53 0.90 -0.64
CA SER A 237 -19.63 -0.06 -0.72
C SER A 237 -19.10 -1.49 -0.89
N PHE A 238 -18.11 -1.68 -1.77
CA PHE A 238 -17.41 -2.95 -1.92
C PHE A 238 -16.79 -3.41 -0.60
N ALA A 239 -16.01 -2.56 0.06
CA ALA A 239 -15.33 -2.89 1.32
C ALA A 239 -16.32 -3.26 2.43
N ALA A 240 -17.41 -2.53 2.55
CA ALA A 240 -18.46 -2.81 3.52
C ALA A 240 -19.09 -4.20 3.27
N GLU A 241 -19.46 -4.51 2.03
CA GLU A 241 -20.07 -5.79 1.68
C GLU A 241 -19.04 -6.94 1.75
N PHE A 242 -17.79 -6.68 1.34
CA PHE A 242 -16.72 -7.67 1.40
C PHE A 242 -16.40 -8.09 2.83
N LEU A 243 -16.35 -7.16 3.80
CA LEU A 243 -16.05 -7.46 5.19
C LEU A 243 -17.26 -7.93 5.99
N THR A 244 -18.45 -7.40 5.68
CA THR A 244 -19.69 -7.66 6.43
C THR A 244 -20.85 -7.90 5.46
N PRO A 245 -20.92 -9.07 4.78
CA PRO A 245 -22.01 -9.37 3.87
C PRO A 245 -23.37 -9.12 4.53
N ARG A 246 -24.21 -8.32 3.86
CA ARG A 246 -25.47 -7.82 4.41
C ARG A 246 -26.33 -8.91 5.03
N ASP A 247 -26.57 -9.97 4.28
CA ASP A 247 -27.47 -11.06 4.69
C ASP A 247 -26.94 -11.83 5.91
N SER A 248 -25.61 -11.90 6.04
CA SER A 248 -24.96 -12.62 7.14
C SER A 248 -24.84 -11.81 8.41
N ILE A 249 -24.61 -10.49 8.31
CA ILE A 249 -24.45 -9.64 9.50
C ILE A 249 -25.79 -9.19 10.07
N LEU A 250 -26.82 -9.02 9.22
CA LEU A 250 -28.14 -8.47 9.58
C LEU A 250 -28.78 -9.14 10.80
N PRO A 251 -28.79 -10.49 10.95
CA PRO A 251 -29.36 -11.14 12.13
C PRO A 251 -28.66 -10.81 13.44
N GLY A 252 -27.39 -10.41 13.39
CA GLY A 252 -26.59 -10.05 14.57
C GLY A 252 -26.66 -8.59 14.94
N LEU A 253 -27.12 -7.72 14.04
CA LEU A 253 -27.19 -6.28 14.28
C LEU A 253 -28.30 -5.91 15.26
N PRO A 254 -28.07 -4.98 16.20
CA PRO A 254 -29.10 -4.55 17.14
C PRO A 254 -30.14 -3.65 16.45
N ALA A 255 -31.41 -3.85 16.76
CA ALA A 255 -32.53 -3.03 16.27
C ALA A 255 -32.53 -1.59 16.81
N ARG A 256 -31.66 -1.27 17.75
CA ARG A 256 -31.43 0.05 18.32
C ARG A 256 -29.93 0.32 18.44
N ALA A 257 -29.53 1.58 18.63
CA ALA A 257 -28.12 1.97 18.77
C ALA A 257 -27.51 1.47 20.10
N ASP A 258 -27.27 0.17 20.18
CA ASP A 258 -26.57 -0.49 21.30
C ASP A 258 -25.07 -0.57 20.98
N LEU A 259 -24.31 0.40 21.49
CA LEU A 259 -22.87 0.48 21.23
C LEU A 259 -22.07 -0.66 21.86
N ARG A 260 -22.54 -1.26 22.97
CA ARG A 260 -21.85 -2.41 23.59
C ARG A 260 -21.98 -3.64 22.69
N ARG A 261 -23.19 -3.91 22.20
CA ARG A 261 -23.42 -5.00 21.25
C ARG A 261 -22.62 -4.82 19.97
N LEU A 262 -22.52 -3.58 19.45
CA LEU A 262 -21.67 -3.28 18.30
C LEU A 262 -20.18 -3.46 18.59
N ALA A 263 -19.70 -3.17 19.81
CA ALA A 263 -18.32 -3.44 20.21
C ALA A 263 -18.00 -4.96 20.32
N GLU A 264 -18.98 -5.80 20.67
CA GLU A 264 -18.84 -7.26 20.58
C GLU A 264 -18.72 -7.72 19.11
N LEU A 265 -19.62 -7.25 18.27
CA LEU A 265 -19.65 -7.57 16.83
C LEU A 265 -18.37 -7.09 16.12
N ARG A 266 -17.80 -5.96 16.51
CA ARG A 266 -16.52 -5.46 16.04
C ARG A 266 -15.43 -6.53 16.06
N ARG A 267 -15.32 -7.26 17.18
CA ARG A 267 -14.31 -8.32 17.35
C ARG A 267 -14.60 -9.54 16.50
N VAL A 268 -15.86 -9.88 16.31
CA VAL A 268 -16.28 -11.02 15.51
C VAL A 268 -16.04 -10.76 14.03
N TRP A 269 -16.46 -9.59 13.53
CA TRP A 269 -16.38 -9.26 12.11
C TRP A 269 -15.08 -8.57 11.69
N GLY A 270 -14.30 -8.11 12.65
CA GLY A 270 -13.05 -7.41 12.38
C GLY A 270 -13.23 -6.07 11.67
N VAL A 271 -14.29 -5.32 12.04
CA VAL A 271 -14.60 -3.99 11.51
C VAL A 271 -14.87 -2.99 12.63
N SER A 272 -14.74 -1.69 12.38
CA SER A 272 -14.95 -0.66 13.40
C SER A 272 -16.43 -0.55 13.82
N VAL A 273 -16.67 -0.02 15.03
CA VAL A 273 -18.04 0.29 15.48
C VAL A 273 -18.68 1.35 14.57
N ASP A 274 -17.89 2.29 14.04
CA ASP A 274 -18.35 3.27 13.05
C ASP A 274 -18.90 2.58 11.80
N SER A 275 -18.18 1.57 11.26
CA SER A 275 -18.63 0.78 10.10
C SER A 275 -19.92 0.00 10.41
N LEU A 276 -20.05 -0.55 11.63
CA LEU A 276 -21.26 -1.26 12.04
C LEU A 276 -22.46 -0.32 12.23
N LEU A 277 -22.26 0.89 12.75
CA LEU A 277 -23.31 1.92 12.82
C LEU A 277 -23.76 2.35 11.42
N TYR A 278 -22.80 2.51 10.50
CA TYR A 278 -23.13 2.78 9.10
C TYR A 278 -23.99 1.66 8.51
N ARG A 279 -23.61 0.40 8.72
CA ARG A 279 -24.36 -0.77 8.26
C ARG A 279 -25.78 -0.82 8.88
N CYS A 280 -25.95 -0.55 10.17
CA CYS A 280 -27.28 -0.45 10.80
C CYS A 280 -28.18 0.61 10.14
N ARG A 281 -27.60 1.75 9.75
CA ARG A 281 -28.32 2.80 9.03
C ARG A 281 -28.68 2.36 7.61
N GLU A 282 -27.72 1.80 6.88
CA GLU A 282 -27.89 1.34 5.49
C GLU A 282 -28.99 0.28 5.35
N VAL A 283 -29.07 -0.66 6.31
CA VAL A 283 -30.10 -1.70 6.31
C VAL A 283 -31.44 -1.24 6.93
N GLY A 284 -31.56 0.04 7.32
CA GLY A 284 -32.79 0.64 7.81
C GLY A 284 -33.12 0.34 9.29
N LEU A 285 -32.21 -0.26 10.06
CA LEU A 285 -32.39 -0.48 11.51
C LEU A 285 -32.28 0.80 12.32
N LEU A 286 -31.56 1.78 11.83
CA LEU A 286 -31.38 3.10 12.46
C LEU A 286 -31.79 4.20 11.51
N SER A 287 -32.58 5.16 11.98
CA SER A 287 -32.79 6.42 11.26
C SER A 287 -31.53 7.28 11.28
N ASP A 288 -31.40 8.23 10.33
CA ASP A 288 -30.27 9.17 10.28
C ASP A 288 -30.06 9.92 11.60
N SER A 289 -31.15 10.36 12.23
CA SER A 289 -31.08 11.05 13.53
C SER A 289 -30.62 10.13 14.66
N ALA A 290 -31.02 8.86 14.66
CA ALA A 290 -30.56 7.88 15.66
C ALA A 290 -29.11 7.52 15.47
N ALA A 291 -28.66 7.32 14.21
CA ALA A 291 -27.27 7.10 13.86
C ALA A 291 -26.39 8.29 14.25
N GLY A 292 -26.81 9.53 13.94
CA GLY A 292 -26.09 10.74 14.33
C GLY A 292 -25.85 10.85 15.85
N ARG A 293 -26.88 10.59 16.66
CA ARG A 293 -26.73 10.54 18.14
C ARG A 293 -25.79 9.40 18.57
N ALA A 294 -25.84 8.25 17.90
CA ALA A 294 -24.97 7.12 18.21
C ALA A 294 -23.49 7.44 17.91
N TYR A 295 -23.18 8.11 16.78
CA TYR A 295 -21.82 8.57 16.48
C TYR A 295 -21.29 9.57 17.52
N GLN A 296 -22.13 10.52 17.98
CA GLN A 296 -21.74 11.46 19.07
C GLN A 296 -21.40 10.70 20.36
N ARG A 297 -22.25 9.74 20.75
CA ARG A 297 -21.99 8.88 21.92
C ARG A 297 -20.72 8.04 21.76
N LEU A 298 -20.51 7.45 20.58
CA LEU A 298 -19.31 6.68 20.26
C LEU A 298 -18.05 7.55 20.38
N ALA A 299 -18.08 8.79 19.91
CA ALA A 299 -16.95 9.72 20.03
C ALA A 299 -16.56 9.96 21.49
N ALA A 300 -17.53 10.03 22.42
CA ALA A 300 -17.28 10.16 23.85
C ALA A 300 -16.73 8.88 24.52
N LEU A 301 -16.90 7.72 23.87
CA LEU A 301 -16.42 6.42 24.38
C LEU A 301 -15.03 6.04 23.83
N ARG A 302 -14.50 6.79 22.85
CA ARG A 302 -13.18 6.52 22.28
C ARG A 302 -12.11 6.50 23.38
N GLY A 303 -11.26 5.47 23.35
CA GLY A 303 -10.23 5.24 24.38
C GLY A 303 -10.70 4.47 25.62
N GLN A 304 -12.01 4.27 25.81
CA GLN A 304 -12.53 3.45 26.92
C GLN A 304 -12.42 1.95 26.59
N PRO A 305 -12.42 1.07 27.62
CA PRO A 305 -12.41 -0.39 27.41
C PRO A 305 -13.51 -0.85 26.44
N GLY A 306 -13.15 -1.62 25.42
CA GLY A 306 -14.04 -2.08 24.36
C GLY A 306 -14.20 -1.14 23.16
N PHE A 307 -13.76 0.14 23.26
CA PHE A 307 -13.82 1.15 22.20
C PHE A 307 -12.44 1.73 21.87
N ALA A 308 -11.40 1.34 22.58
CA ALA A 308 -10.03 1.72 22.30
C ALA A 308 -9.55 1.15 20.94
N THR A 309 -8.60 1.82 20.30
CA THR A 309 -7.90 1.31 19.13
C THR A 309 -7.13 0.04 19.49
N GLU A 310 -7.01 -0.88 18.55
CA GLU A 310 -6.23 -2.10 18.68
C GLU A 310 -5.12 -2.07 17.63
N PRO A 311 -3.82 -2.08 18.03
CA PRO A 311 -2.72 -1.87 17.11
C PRO A 311 -2.61 -3.01 16.09
N VAL A 312 -2.29 -2.68 14.84
CA VAL A 312 -2.12 -3.66 13.75
C VAL A 312 -1.01 -4.68 14.08
N SER A 313 0.00 -4.27 14.86
CA SER A 313 1.09 -5.15 15.31
C SER A 313 0.60 -6.33 16.18
N GLY A 314 -0.54 -6.22 16.83
CA GLY A 314 -1.18 -7.30 17.58
C GLY A 314 -1.86 -8.37 16.69
N TYR A 315 -1.92 -8.16 15.38
CA TYR A 315 -2.63 -9.00 14.42
C TYR A 315 -1.70 -9.46 13.29
N PRO A 316 -0.92 -10.53 13.47
CA PRO A 316 0.09 -10.95 12.48
C PRO A 316 -0.48 -11.23 11.08
N GLY A 317 -1.74 -11.66 10.98
CA GLY A 317 -2.40 -11.92 9.69
C GLY A 317 -2.80 -10.65 8.94
N GLU A 318 -2.73 -9.47 9.56
CA GLU A 318 -2.99 -8.17 8.96
C GLU A 318 -1.69 -7.39 8.69
N GLN A 319 -0.54 -8.03 8.88
CA GLN A 319 0.77 -7.47 8.52
C GLN A 319 1.28 -8.11 7.23
N PRO A 320 1.88 -7.34 6.31
CA PRO A 320 2.46 -7.88 5.09
C PRO A 320 3.67 -8.74 5.41
N VAL A 321 3.79 -9.88 4.74
CA VAL A 321 4.91 -10.82 4.91
C VAL A 321 5.42 -11.39 3.59
N LEU A 322 4.72 -11.18 2.48
CA LEU A 322 5.05 -11.81 1.19
C LEU A 322 6.49 -11.54 0.76
N LEU A 323 6.93 -10.30 0.81
CA LEU A 323 8.30 -9.93 0.41
C LEU A 323 9.35 -10.44 1.41
N ALA A 324 9.03 -10.48 2.72
CA ALA A 324 9.89 -11.06 3.73
C ALA A 324 10.10 -12.56 3.48
N GLN A 325 9.00 -13.30 3.31
CA GLN A 325 9.04 -14.75 3.05
C GLN A 325 9.74 -15.07 1.72
N ALA A 326 9.50 -14.26 0.68
CA ALA A 326 10.20 -14.43 -0.59
C ALA A 326 11.71 -14.23 -0.45
N PHE A 327 12.14 -13.23 0.33
CA PHE A 327 13.55 -13.02 0.61
C PHE A 327 14.14 -14.17 1.44
N GLU A 328 13.46 -14.62 2.49
CA GLU A 328 13.91 -15.74 3.33
C GLU A 328 14.07 -17.04 2.51
N MET A 329 13.10 -17.34 1.65
CA MET A 329 13.18 -18.48 0.74
C MET A 329 14.34 -18.34 -0.25
N ALA A 330 14.51 -17.17 -0.87
CA ALA A 330 15.64 -16.91 -1.77
C ALA A 330 16.98 -17.00 -1.04
N ALA A 331 17.06 -16.55 0.21
CA ALA A 331 18.26 -16.66 1.03
C ALA A 331 18.60 -18.12 1.32
N ALA A 332 17.60 -18.94 1.69
CA ALA A 332 17.78 -20.36 1.96
C ALA A 332 18.23 -21.16 0.72
N GLU A 333 17.62 -20.91 -0.44
CA GLU A 333 17.83 -21.69 -1.66
C GLU A 333 19.06 -21.23 -2.47
N THR A 334 19.35 -19.93 -2.48
CA THR A 334 20.38 -19.33 -3.35
C THR A 334 21.52 -18.64 -2.59
N GLY A 335 21.44 -18.59 -1.26
CA GLY A 335 22.40 -17.84 -0.44
C GLY A 335 22.26 -16.31 -0.61
N LEU A 336 21.11 -15.81 -1.06
CA LEU A 336 20.88 -14.38 -1.23
C LEU A 336 21.03 -13.67 0.12
N THR A 337 21.84 -12.60 0.12
CA THR A 337 22.02 -11.76 1.29
C THR A 337 21.51 -10.34 1.05
N VAL A 338 21.17 -9.59 2.11
CA VAL A 338 20.79 -8.19 1.99
C VAL A 338 21.83 -7.34 1.25
N PRO A 339 23.17 -7.47 1.54
CA PRO A 339 24.18 -6.75 0.76
C PRO A 339 24.21 -7.12 -0.72
N ALA A 340 23.96 -8.38 -1.06
CA ALA A 340 23.92 -8.82 -2.46
C ALA A 340 22.71 -8.22 -3.19
N LEU A 341 21.54 -8.28 -2.59
CA LEU A 341 20.31 -7.70 -3.12
C LEU A 341 20.42 -6.17 -3.25
N ALA A 342 20.99 -5.49 -2.24
CA ALA A 342 21.23 -4.06 -2.26
C ALA A 342 22.19 -3.64 -3.41
N ARG A 343 23.22 -4.44 -3.70
CA ARG A 343 24.11 -4.22 -4.85
C ARG A 343 23.40 -4.43 -6.19
N GLU A 344 22.59 -5.48 -6.31
CA GLU A 344 21.80 -5.75 -7.53
C GLU A 344 20.83 -4.60 -7.83
N LEU A 345 20.13 -4.15 -6.82
CA LEU A 345 19.17 -3.05 -6.92
C LEU A 345 19.86 -1.66 -6.97
N ALA A 346 21.15 -1.59 -6.65
CA ALA A 346 21.89 -0.35 -6.41
C ALA A 346 21.19 0.57 -5.38
N TRP A 347 20.68 -0.03 -4.31
CA TRP A 347 19.99 0.66 -3.23
C TRP A 347 20.83 0.69 -1.94
N PRO A 348 20.55 1.64 -1.02
CA PRO A 348 21.05 1.52 0.34
C PRO A 348 20.52 0.23 0.99
N MET A 349 21.37 -0.46 1.78
CA MET A 349 20.95 -1.67 2.52
C MET A 349 19.78 -1.41 3.45
N ALA A 350 19.71 -0.22 4.06
CA ALA A 350 18.62 0.18 4.92
C ALA A 350 17.27 0.13 4.16
N ARG A 351 17.26 0.58 2.92
CA ARG A 351 16.06 0.57 2.07
C ARG A 351 15.58 -0.83 1.73
N VAL A 352 16.51 -1.75 1.41
CA VAL A 352 16.16 -3.15 1.18
C VAL A 352 15.57 -3.76 2.45
N ARG A 353 16.22 -3.57 3.60
CA ARG A 353 15.73 -4.09 4.89
C ARG A 353 14.33 -3.58 5.23
N GLU A 354 14.10 -2.31 5.02
CA GLU A 354 12.81 -1.67 5.21
C GLU A 354 11.70 -2.37 4.41
N LEU A 355 11.88 -2.50 3.10
CA LEU A 355 10.86 -3.05 2.21
C LEU A 355 10.61 -4.56 2.38
N ILE A 356 11.61 -5.32 2.83
CA ILE A 356 11.42 -6.73 3.18
C ILE A 356 11.00 -6.93 4.66
N GLY A 357 10.68 -5.84 5.38
CA GLY A 357 10.19 -5.92 6.75
C GLY A 357 11.22 -6.40 7.79
N LEU A 358 12.52 -6.37 7.47
CA LEU A 358 13.56 -6.71 8.45
C LEU A 358 13.83 -5.53 9.39
N PRO A 359 14.00 -5.78 10.69
CA PRO A 359 14.30 -4.72 11.65
C PRO A 359 15.59 -3.98 11.27
N ALA A 360 15.64 -2.68 11.57
CA ALA A 360 16.85 -1.89 11.40
C ALA A 360 17.99 -2.58 12.17
N HIS A 361 19.14 -2.73 11.50
CA HIS A 361 20.32 -3.33 12.14
C HIS A 361 20.82 -2.36 13.21
N ARG A 362 20.44 -2.59 14.47
CA ARG A 362 21.08 -1.92 15.62
C ARG A 362 22.38 -2.67 15.91
N PRO A 363 23.53 -1.97 15.99
CA PRO A 363 24.76 -2.60 16.44
C PRO A 363 24.53 -3.23 17.80
N GLN A 364 24.84 -4.51 17.94
CA GLN A 364 24.86 -5.15 19.26
C GLN A 364 26.07 -4.63 20.01
N LEU A 365 25.85 -3.70 20.93
CA LEU A 365 26.89 -3.30 21.88
C LEU A 365 27.11 -4.47 22.85
N ARG A 366 28.34 -4.96 22.89
CA ARG A 366 28.80 -5.91 23.95
C ARG A 366 29.64 -5.12 24.90
N LEU A 367 29.38 -5.28 26.18
CA LEU A 367 30.31 -4.80 27.20
C LEU A 367 31.64 -5.54 27.00
N VAL A 368 32.72 -4.80 26.96
CA VAL A 368 34.08 -5.36 27.00
C VAL A 368 34.27 -5.82 28.44
N PRO A 369 34.68 -7.10 28.67
CA PRO A 369 34.89 -7.64 30.02
C PRO A 369 35.98 -6.90 30.75
#